data_e8fa7553a2bef0a7717845cc877d2133
#
_entry.id   e8fa7553a2bef0a7717845cc877d2133
#
_cell.length_a   1.000
_cell.length_b   1.000
_cell.length_c   1.000
_cell.angle_alpha   90.00
_cell.angle_beta   90.00
_cell.angle_gamma   90.00
#
_symmetry.space_group_name_H-M   'P 1'
#
loop_
_entity.id
_entity.type
_entity.pdbx_description
1 polymer ?
#
loop_
_entity_poly.entity_id
_entity_poly.type
_entity_poly.pdbx_seq_one_letter_code
_entity_poly.pdbx_strand_id
1 'polypeptide(L)'
;MTALLQVKDLTKRFGGVTAVDRCSFTVEAGSITALIGPNGSGKTTVFNLVTGYLPADAGEVWFDGIEMRRPHPAKLYRKGLSRTFQQARVFGELSVLENLVVAAGHGWRDMFCARVSTGDRKRARELLSEFGLAQHADLPAAKLSYGQRKLLEFAAVMMSRPKLVLLDEPTAGVNPVLIETMEHHIRARHAAGTTFLIVEHDMALVMRLCSPVVVLDRGAPIMTGPPAEVQQDPLVLDAYLGA
;
A
#
# COMPACT_ATOMS: atom_id res chain seq x y z
N MET A 1 4.13 19.93 -8.63
CA MET A 1 3.44 18.62 -8.56
C MET A 1 2.26 18.77 -7.62
N THR A 2 1.17 18.02 -7.79
CA THR A 2 -0.04 18.19 -6.98
C THR A 2 -0.05 17.11 -5.90
N ALA A 3 -0.22 17.51 -4.64
CA ALA A 3 -0.30 16.58 -3.53
C ALA A 3 -1.54 15.68 -3.65
N LEU A 4 -1.35 14.36 -3.75
CA LEU A 4 -2.42 13.37 -3.82
C LEU A 4 -2.86 12.92 -2.42
N LEU A 5 -1.89 12.74 -1.50
CA LEU A 5 -2.13 12.46 -0.09
C LEU A 5 -1.38 13.49 0.75
N GLN A 6 -2.06 14.10 1.71
CA GLN A 6 -1.43 14.97 2.72
C GLN A 6 -1.81 14.47 4.10
N VAL A 7 -0.84 14.31 4.93
CA VAL A 7 -0.97 13.99 6.36
C VAL A 7 -0.47 15.20 7.12
N LYS A 8 -1.30 15.74 8.04
CA LYS A 8 -0.99 16.95 8.80
C LYS A 8 -1.18 16.71 10.30
N ASP A 9 -0.11 16.86 11.06
CA ASP A 9 -0.06 16.76 12.52
C ASP A 9 -0.77 15.53 13.09
N LEU A 10 -0.72 14.42 12.34
CA LEU A 10 -1.41 13.19 12.67
C LEU A 10 -0.85 12.61 13.97
N THR A 11 -1.73 12.37 14.94
CA THR A 11 -1.33 11.90 16.26
C THR A 11 -2.15 10.69 16.68
N LYS A 12 -1.47 9.70 17.29
CA LYS A 12 -2.09 8.50 17.86
C LYS A 12 -1.40 8.04 19.13
N ARG A 13 -2.20 7.83 20.17
CA ARG A 13 -1.75 7.31 21.45
C ARG A 13 -2.44 6.00 21.77
N PHE A 14 -1.71 5.09 22.40
CA PHE A 14 -2.23 3.84 22.94
C PHE A 14 -1.85 3.78 24.42
N GLY A 15 -2.83 4.00 25.31
CA GLY A 15 -2.53 4.15 26.73
C GLY A 15 -1.52 5.28 26.97
N GLY A 16 -0.39 4.98 27.60
CA GLY A 16 0.69 5.94 27.87
C GLY A 16 1.70 6.12 26.73
N VAL A 17 1.58 5.38 25.63
CA VAL A 17 2.55 5.40 24.51
C VAL A 17 2.02 6.23 23.35
N THR A 18 2.78 7.23 22.90
CA THR A 18 2.51 7.97 21.67
C THR A 18 3.15 7.22 20.50
N ALA A 19 2.34 6.53 19.70
CA ALA A 19 2.81 5.73 18.58
C ALA A 19 3.01 6.56 17.29
N VAL A 20 2.28 7.69 17.17
CA VAL A 20 2.43 8.69 16.10
C VAL A 20 2.31 10.05 16.76
N ASP A 21 3.31 10.93 16.57
CA ASP A 21 3.38 12.24 17.17
C ASP A 21 3.50 13.33 16.11
N ARG A 22 2.42 14.08 15.89
CA ARG A 22 2.31 15.19 14.93
C ARG A 22 2.97 14.88 13.57
N CYS A 23 2.75 13.66 13.11
CA CYS A 23 3.33 13.18 11.85
C CYS A 23 2.74 13.97 10.68
N SER A 24 3.60 14.60 9.89
CA SER A 24 3.22 15.38 8.71
C SER A 24 4.10 15.00 7.52
N PHE A 25 3.48 14.60 6.42
CA PHE A 25 4.17 14.36 5.14
C PHE A 25 3.17 14.43 3.97
N THR A 26 3.72 14.45 2.76
CA THR A 26 2.95 14.53 1.52
C THR A 26 3.40 13.46 0.53
N VAL A 27 2.43 12.89 -0.19
CA VAL A 27 2.68 12.03 -1.36
C VAL A 27 2.17 12.76 -2.60
N GLU A 28 3.09 13.08 -3.50
CA GLU A 28 2.76 13.75 -4.75
C GLU A 28 2.14 12.79 -5.76
N ALA A 29 1.21 13.28 -6.57
CA ALA A 29 0.65 12.49 -7.66
C ALA A 29 1.75 12.06 -8.64
N GLY A 30 1.76 10.79 -9.03
CA GLY A 30 2.77 10.23 -9.92
C GLY A 30 4.13 10.03 -9.25
N SER A 31 4.21 9.91 -7.92
CA SER A 31 5.43 9.49 -7.22
C SER A 31 5.38 8.03 -6.76
N ILE A 32 6.54 7.46 -6.52
CA ILE A 32 6.71 6.25 -5.70
C ILE A 32 7.42 6.72 -4.42
N THR A 33 6.66 6.98 -3.37
CA THR A 33 7.17 7.47 -2.09
C THR A 33 7.41 6.30 -1.14
N ALA A 34 8.56 6.26 -0.48
CA ALA A 34 8.80 5.30 0.61
C ALA A 34 8.52 5.93 1.97
N LEU A 35 8.01 5.13 2.91
CA LEU A 35 7.92 5.44 4.33
C LEU A 35 8.74 4.41 5.09
N ILE A 36 9.93 4.80 5.54
CA ILE A 36 10.89 3.92 6.22
C ILE A 36 11.13 4.33 7.67
N GLY A 37 11.90 3.57 8.40
CA GLY A 37 12.28 3.84 9.78
C GLY A 37 12.49 2.55 10.57
N PRO A 38 13.08 2.60 11.76
CA PRO A 38 13.31 1.43 12.61
C PRO A 38 12.00 0.73 13.02
N ASN A 39 12.13 -0.47 13.59
CA ASN A 39 10.97 -1.18 14.15
C ASN A 39 10.36 -0.35 15.28
N GLY A 40 9.03 -0.28 15.32
CA GLY A 40 8.33 0.53 16.32
C GLY A 40 8.25 2.03 16.01
N SER A 41 8.81 2.53 14.89
CA SER A 41 8.77 3.95 14.54
C SER A 41 7.36 4.48 14.16
N GLY A 42 6.35 3.62 14.06
CA GLY A 42 4.97 4.03 13.81
C GLY A 42 4.45 3.85 12.38
N LYS A 43 5.23 3.32 11.45
CA LYS A 43 4.87 3.16 10.01
C LYS A 43 3.52 2.48 9.79
N THR A 44 3.32 1.28 10.36
CA THR A 44 2.06 0.53 10.25
C THR A 44 0.90 1.28 10.92
N THR A 45 1.17 2.02 12.01
CA THR A 45 0.16 2.87 12.66
C THR A 45 -0.25 4.00 11.74
N VAL A 46 0.70 4.71 11.11
CA VAL A 46 0.40 5.75 10.11
C VAL A 46 -0.43 5.19 8.96
N PHE A 47 -0.08 4.01 8.41
CA PHE A 47 -0.88 3.37 7.37
C PHE A 47 -2.32 3.07 7.83
N ASN A 48 -2.49 2.58 9.07
CA ASN A 48 -3.81 2.30 9.63
C ASN A 48 -4.64 3.57 9.83
N LEU A 49 -4.02 4.67 10.25
CA LEU A 49 -4.67 5.97 10.41
C LEU A 49 -5.11 6.54 9.05
N VAL A 50 -4.20 6.60 8.09
CA VAL A 50 -4.46 7.11 6.73
C VAL A 50 -5.57 6.33 6.04
N THR A 51 -5.61 5.01 6.24
CA THR A 51 -6.60 4.13 5.60
C THR A 51 -7.89 3.94 6.42
N GLY A 52 -7.99 4.56 7.60
CA GLY A 52 -9.20 4.53 8.43
C GLY A 52 -9.45 3.21 9.15
N TYR A 53 -8.44 2.35 9.28
CA TYR A 53 -8.48 1.17 10.15
C TYR A 53 -8.32 1.53 11.63
N LEU A 54 -7.71 2.69 11.91
CA LEU A 54 -7.61 3.29 13.24
C LEU A 54 -8.11 4.74 13.19
N PRO A 55 -8.84 5.22 14.20
CA PRO A 55 -9.14 6.63 14.34
C PRO A 55 -7.92 7.39 14.88
N ALA A 56 -7.62 8.54 14.29
CA ALA A 56 -6.64 9.47 14.82
C ALA A 56 -7.17 10.16 16.09
N ASP A 57 -6.27 10.54 16.99
CA ASP A 57 -6.61 11.33 18.17
C ASP A 57 -6.53 12.83 17.86
N ALA A 58 -5.65 13.23 16.92
CA ALA A 58 -5.55 14.58 16.37
C ALA A 58 -4.94 14.57 14.97
N GLY A 59 -5.03 15.70 14.27
CA GLY A 59 -4.49 15.88 12.92
C GLY A 59 -5.48 15.57 11.82
N GLU A 60 -5.02 15.72 10.59
CA GLU A 60 -5.85 15.64 9.40
C GLU A 60 -5.22 14.75 8.33
N VAL A 61 -6.08 14.08 7.56
CA VAL A 61 -5.71 13.36 6.34
C VAL A 61 -6.49 13.94 5.17
N TRP A 62 -5.79 14.34 4.12
CA TRP A 62 -6.38 14.84 2.88
C TRP A 62 -6.03 13.88 1.75
N PHE A 63 -7.01 13.49 0.96
CA PHE A 63 -6.81 12.65 -0.21
C PHE A 63 -7.50 13.27 -1.42
N ASP A 64 -6.74 13.46 -2.52
CA ASP A 64 -7.20 14.04 -3.77
C ASP A 64 -7.91 15.41 -3.54
N GLY A 65 -7.28 16.26 -2.72
CA GLY A 65 -7.81 17.59 -2.36
C GLY A 65 -8.99 17.62 -1.40
N ILE A 66 -9.43 16.45 -0.88
CA ILE A 66 -10.59 16.35 0.00
C ILE A 66 -10.14 15.93 1.40
N GLU A 67 -10.53 16.70 2.42
CA GLU A 67 -10.33 16.34 3.81
C GLU A 67 -11.11 15.08 4.18
N MET A 68 -10.38 14.11 4.75
CA MET A 68 -10.95 12.84 5.21
C MET A 68 -11.15 12.87 6.72
N ARG A 69 -12.12 13.65 7.22
CA ARG A 69 -12.37 13.86 8.66
C ARG A 69 -12.51 12.57 9.46
N ARG A 70 -13.08 11.54 8.86
CA ARG A 70 -13.17 10.18 9.41
C ARG A 70 -12.88 9.21 8.27
N PRO A 71 -11.59 8.90 8.01
CA PRO A 71 -11.24 7.94 6.99
C PRO A 71 -11.97 6.62 7.23
N HIS A 72 -12.50 6.04 6.17
CA HIS A 72 -13.16 4.74 6.22
C HIS A 72 -12.72 3.93 5.01
N PRO A 73 -12.23 2.69 5.18
CA PRO A 73 -11.61 1.91 4.11
C PRO A 73 -12.47 1.83 2.83
N ALA A 74 -13.76 1.51 2.96
CA ALA A 74 -14.65 1.39 1.81
C ALA A 74 -14.93 2.72 1.08
N LYS A 75 -14.88 3.87 1.78
CA LYS A 75 -15.00 5.19 1.15
C LYS A 75 -13.72 5.56 0.42
N LEU A 76 -12.56 5.30 1.02
CA LEU A 76 -11.25 5.54 0.43
C LEU A 76 -11.05 4.68 -0.82
N TYR A 77 -11.40 3.39 -0.74
CA TYR A 77 -11.37 2.48 -1.89
C TYR A 77 -12.15 3.04 -3.09
N ARG A 78 -13.39 3.49 -2.88
CA ARG A 78 -14.22 4.11 -3.94
C ARG A 78 -13.66 5.42 -4.48
N LYS A 79 -12.83 6.12 -3.71
CA LYS A 79 -12.13 7.34 -4.14
C LYS A 79 -10.82 7.04 -4.87
N GLY A 80 -10.40 5.79 -4.92
CA GLY A 80 -9.18 5.34 -5.59
C GLY A 80 -7.95 5.24 -4.69
N LEU A 81 -8.12 5.11 -3.37
CA LEU A 81 -7.05 4.74 -2.46
C LEU A 81 -7.20 3.28 -2.07
N SER A 82 -6.24 2.46 -2.41
CA SER A 82 -6.21 1.03 -2.10
C SER A 82 -4.96 0.67 -1.28
N ARG A 83 -5.02 -0.44 -0.54
CA ARG A 83 -3.93 -0.90 0.31
C ARG A 83 -3.77 -2.41 0.23
N THR A 84 -2.52 -2.89 0.26
CA THR A 84 -2.18 -4.28 0.61
C THR A 84 -1.95 -4.39 2.11
N PHE A 85 -1.83 -5.63 2.60
CA PHE A 85 -1.53 -5.91 4.01
C PHE A 85 -0.23 -6.72 4.10
N GLN A 86 0.45 -6.61 5.23
CA GLN A 86 1.68 -7.36 5.49
C GLN A 86 1.50 -8.87 5.28
N GLN A 87 0.37 -9.43 5.74
CA GLN A 87 -0.04 -10.79 5.39
C GLN A 87 -1.06 -10.75 4.25
N ALA A 88 -0.79 -11.49 3.18
CA ALA A 88 -1.68 -11.54 2.02
C ALA A 88 -3.10 -11.96 2.41
N ARG A 89 -4.06 -11.09 2.15
CA ARG A 89 -5.49 -11.32 2.43
C ARG A 89 -6.18 -11.83 1.19
N VAL A 90 -6.17 -13.14 1.02
CA VAL A 90 -6.86 -13.84 -0.07
C VAL A 90 -7.93 -14.77 0.49
N PHE A 91 -9.02 -14.93 -0.22
CA PHE A 91 -10.07 -15.89 0.11
C PHE A 91 -9.63 -17.28 -0.40
N GLY A 92 -9.09 -18.10 0.48
CA GLY A 92 -8.47 -19.37 0.13
C GLY A 92 -9.38 -20.35 -0.61
N GLU A 93 -10.67 -20.40 -0.23
CA GLU A 93 -11.69 -21.27 -0.82
C GLU A 93 -12.17 -20.79 -2.21
N LEU A 94 -12.05 -19.50 -2.50
CA LEU A 94 -12.37 -18.96 -3.81
C LEU A 94 -11.25 -19.24 -4.80
N SER A 95 -11.60 -19.37 -6.08
CA SER A 95 -10.61 -19.43 -7.15
C SER A 95 -9.80 -18.13 -7.22
N VAL A 96 -8.64 -18.21 -7.86
CA VAL A 96 -7.76 -17.07 -8.09
C VAL A 96 -8.50 -15.98 -8.89
N LEU A 97 -9.30 -16.36 -9.89
CA LEU A 97 -10.13 -15.43 -10.65
C LEU A 97 -11.21 -14.78 -9.77
N GLU A 98 -11.90 -15.56 -8.94
CA GLU A 98 -12.95 -15.05 -8.06
C GLU A 98 -12.42 -14.05 -7.03
N ASN A 99 -11.20 -14.25 -6.51
CA ASN A 99 -10.54 -13.30 -5.62
C ASN A 99 -10.42 -11.91 -6.26
N LEU A 100 -10.04 -11.83 -7.54
CA LEU A 100 -9.98 -10.56 -8.25
C LEU A 100 -11.36 -9.97 -8.46
N VAL A 101 -12.33 -10.79 -8.85
CA VAL A 101 -13.70 -10.33 -9.10
C VAL A 101 -14.35 -9.75 -7.84
N VAL A 102 -14.16 -10.39 -6.69
CA VAL A 102 -14.63 -9.88 -5.38
C VAL A 102 -13.95 -8.53 -5.06
N ALA A 103 -12.67 -8.38 -5.39
CA ALA A 103 -11.92 -7.14 -5.19
C ALA A 103 -12.39 -5.98 -6.10
N ALA A 104 -13.24 -6.20 -7.10
CA ALA A 104 -13.82 -5.11 -7.90
C ALA A 104 -14.73 -4.16 -7.08
N GLY A 105 -15.07 -4.53 -5.84
CA GLY A 105 -15.69 -3.62 -4.87
C GLY A 105 -17.16 -3.31 -5.10
N HIS A 106 -17.91 -4.26 -5.65
CA HIS A 106 -19.35 -4.14 -5.78
C HIS A 106 -20.02 -4.07 -4.39
N GLY A 107 -21.06 -3.23 -4.28
CA GLY A 107 -21.84 -3.10 -3.05
C GLY A 107 -22.61 -4.39 -2.72
N TRP A 108 -23.03 -4.54 -1.47
CA TRP A 108 -23.85 -5.68 -1.00
C TRP A 108 -25.06 -5.98 -1.90
N ARG A 109 -25.65 -4.95 -2.50
CA ARG A 109 -26.79 -5.11 -3.43
C ARG A 109 -26.40 -5.83 -4.72
N ASP A 110 -25.20 -5.58 -5.24
CA ASP A 110 -24.73 -6.18 -6.49
C ASP A 110 -24.32 -7.64 -6.29
N MET A 111 -23.86 -7.99 -5.08
CA MET A 111 -23.51 -9.36 -4.71
C MET A 111 -24.74 -10.31 -4.67
N PHE A 112 -25.91 -9.80 -4.29
CA PHE A 112 -27.17 -10.57 -4.33
C PHE A 112 -27.82 -10.64 -5.72
N CYS A 113 -27.43 -9.79 -6.64
CA CYS A 113 -28.00 -9.73 -7.98
C CYS A 113 -27.31 -10.62 -9.04
N ALA A 114 -26.41 -11.52 -8.64
CA ALA A 114 -25.69 -12.48 -9.52
C ALA A 114 -25.07 -11.86 -10.80
N ARG A 115 -24.87 -10.56 -10.84
CA ARG A 115 -24.22 -9.86 -11.95
C ARG A 115 -22.78 -9.53 -11.61
N VAL A 116 -21.96 -10.56 -11.49
CA VAL A 116 -20.53 -10.37 -11.78
C VAL A 116 -20.48 -9.84 -13.21
N SER A 117 -20.13 -8.56 -13.35
CA SER A 117 -20.06 -7.94 -14.65
C SER A 117 -19.12 -8.72 -15.56
N THR A 118 -19.52 -8.98 -16.80
CA THR A 118 -18.61 -9.57 -17.81
C THR A 118 -17.35 -8.73 -17.95
N GLY A 119 -17.43 -7.41 -17.70
CA GLY A 119 -16.31 -6.49 -17.64
C GLY A 119 -15.32 -6.81 -16.52
N ASP A 120 -15.81 -7.15 -15.32
CA ASP A 120 -14.92 -7.47 -14.18
C ASP A 120 -14.18 -8.79 -14.39
N ARG A 121 -14.87 -9.80 -14.94
CA ARG A 121 -14.22 -11.07 -15.30
C ARG A 121 -13.15 -10.87 -16.40
N LYS A 122 -13.43 -10.03 -17.39
CA LYS A 122 -12.47 -9.67 -18.42
C LYS A 122 -11.25 -8.97 -17.79
N ARG A 123 -11.49 -7.95 -16.97
CA ARG A 123 -10.44 -7.22 -16.28
C ARG A 123 -9.60 -8.11 -15.35
N ALA A 124 -10.25 -9.02 -14.61
CA ALA A 124 -9.58 -9.98 -13.75
C ALA A 124 -8.64 -10.90 -14.55
N ARG A 125 -9.10 -11.42 -15.70
CA ARG A 125 -8.25 -12.26 -16.56
C ARG A 125 -7.06 -11.49 -17.15
N GLU A 126 -7.27 -10.23 -17.56
CA GLU A 126 -6.19 -9.35 -18.03
C GLU A 126 -5.13 -9.17 -16.94
N LEU A 127 -5.53 -8.89 -15.70
CA LEU A 127 -4.63 -8.76 -14.57
C LEU A 127 -3.93 -10.08 -14.23
N LEU A 128 -4.65 -11.21 -14.22
CA LEU A 128 -4.02 -12.52 -14.00
C LEU A 128 -2.97 -12.83 -15.05
N SER A 129 -3.21 -12.49 -16.31
CA SER A 129 -2.23 -12.65 -17.38
C SER A 129 -1.01 -11.77 -17.15
N GLU A 130 -1.22 -10.50 -16.80
CA GLU A 130 -0.15 -9.54 -16.53
C GLU A 130 0.72 -9.95 -15.34
N PHE A 131 0.09 -10.47 -14.27
CA PHE A 131 0.79 -10.90 -13.06
C PHE A 131 1.31 -12.36 -13.12
N GLY A 132 1.24 -13.03 -14.29
CA GLY A 132 1.74 -14.39 -14.49
C GLY A 132 0.93 -15.46 -13.75
N LEU A 133 -0.33 -15.18 -13.42
CA LEU A 133 -1.22 -16.08 -12.67
C LEU A 133 -2.34 -16.71 -13.53
N ALA A 134 -2.34 -16.48 -14.85
CA ALA A 134 -3.42 -16.92 -15.74
C ALA A 134 -3.65 -18.44 -15.70
N GLN A 135 -2.57 -19.24 -15.61
CA GLN A 135 -2.65 -20.72 -15.53
C GLN A 135 -3.25 -21.23 -14.21
N HIS A 136 -3.38 -20.36 -13.21
CA HIS A 136 -3.95 -20.70 -11.90
C HIS A 136 -5.38 -20.16 -11.71
N ALA A 137 -5.97 -19.54 -12.75
CA ALA A 137 -7.23 -18.79 -12.64
C ALA A 137 -8.36 -19.55 -11.94
N ASP A 138 -8.51 -20.83 -12.26
CA ASP A 138 -9.59 -21.68 -11.77
C ASP A 138 -9.21 -22.50 -10.51
N LEU A 139 -7.97 -22.39 -10.03
CA LEU A 139 -7.53 -23.06 -8.80
C LEU A 139 -7.99 -22.30 -7.56
N PRO A 140 -8.33 -22.99 -6.45
CA PRO A 140 -8.49 -22.35 -5.16
C PRO A 140 -7.22 -21.58 -4.75
N ALA A 141 -7.37 -20.35 -4.26
CA ALA A 141 -6.23 -19.50 -3.91
C ALA A 141 -5.36 -20.09 -2.77
N ALA A 142 -5.94 -20.98 -1.93
CA ALA A 142 -5.19 -21.73 -0.92
C ALA A 142 -4.07 -22.59 -1.51
N LYS A 143 -4.19 -23.04 -2.78
CA LYS A 143 -3.17 -23.84 -3.47
C LYS A 143 -2.00 -23.05 -4.01
N LEU A 144 -2.08 -21.73 -4.00
CA LEU A 144 -0.99 -20.85 -4.43
C LEU A 144 0.16 -20.87 -3.40
N SER A 145 1.38 -20.75 -3.89
CA SER A 145 2.54 -20.47 -3.04
C SER A 145 2.38 -19.12 -2.33
N TYR A 146 3.18 -18.87 -1.29
CA TYR A 146 3.17 -17.60 -0.57
C TYR A 146 3.40 -16.41 -1.51
N GLY A 147 4.40 -16.50 -2.39
CA GLY A 147 4.69 -15.46 -3.36
C GLY A 147 3.58 -15.24 -4.38
N GLN A 148 2.97 -16.31 -4.89
CA GLN A 148 1.82 -16.20 -5.79
C GLN A 148 0.62 -15.54 -5.11
N ARG A 149 0.40 -15.79 -3.81
CA ARG A 149 -0.63 -15.09 -3.03
C ARG A 149 -0.34 -13.59 -2.89
N LYS A 150 0.91 -13.20 -2.70
CA LYS A 150 1.33 -11.78 -2.69
C LYS A 150 1.05 -11.11 -4.05
N LEU A 151 1.38 -11.78 -5.16
CA LEU A 151 1.05 -11.27 -6.50
C LEU A 151 -0.46 -11.19 -6.73
N LEU A 152 -1.23 -12.17 -6.25
CA LEU A 152 -2.69 -12.16 -6.34
C LEU A 152 -3.29 -10.98 -5.55
N GLU A 153 -2.80 -10.71 -4.34
CA GLU A 153 -3.21 -9.56 -3.54
C GLU A 153 -2.91 -8.24 -4.27
N PHE A 154 -1.71 -8.12 -4.85
CA PHE A 154 -1.37 -6.92 -5.61
C PHE A 154 -2.27 -6.77 -6.85
N ALA A 155 -2.50 -7.83 -7.61
CA ALA A 155 -3.43 -7.82 -8.73
C ALA A 155 -4.86 -7.44 -8.30
N ALA A 156 -5.32 -7.93 -7.14
CA ALA A 156 -6.63 -7.61 -6.58
C ALA A 156 -6.78 -6.12 -6.26
N VAL A 157 -5.75 -5.50 -5.69
CA VAL A 157 -5.71 -4.04 -5.44
C VAL A 157 -5.85 -3.25 -6.75
N MET A 158 -5.32 -3.76 -7.87
CA MET A 158 -5.39 -3.11 -9.19
C MET A 158 -6.77 -3.22 -9.85
N MET A 159 -7.69 -4.03 -9.35
CA MET A 159 -9.05 -4.14 -9.89
C MET A 159 -9.80 -2.80 -9.88
N SER A 160 -9.63 -2.02 -8.82
CA SER A 160 -10.30 -0.71 -8.65
C SER A 160 -9.69 0.42 -9.49
N ARG A 161 -8.59 0.20 -10.22
CA ARG A 161 -7.82 1.26 -10.91
C ARG A 161 -7.45 2.41 -9.96
N PRO A 162 -6.70 2.11 -8.90
CA PRO A 162 -6.44 3.09 -7.86
C PRO A 162 -5.59 4.26 -8.36
N LYS A 163 -5.84 5.46 -7.79
CA LYS A 163 -4.98 6.64 -7.93
C LYS A 163 -3.74 6.51 -7.04
N LEU A 164 -3.93 5.95 -5.84
CA LEU A 164 -2.88 5.72 -4.84
C LEU A 164 -2.97 4.30 -4.29
N VAL A 165 -1.85 3.62 -4.28
CA VAL A 165 -1.70 2.30 -3.63
C VAL A 165 -0.74 2.41 -2.45
N LEU A 166 -1.18 1.97 -1.29
CA LEU A 166 -0.35 1.76 -0.12
C LEU A 166 0.13 0.31 -0.09
N LEU A 167 1.43 0.09 -0.18
CA LEU A 167 2.05 -1.24 -0.09
C LEU A 167 2.72 -1.39 1.28
N ASP A 168 2.29 -2.38 2.05
CA ASP A 168 2.80 -2.66 3.40
C ASP A 168 3.71 -3.89 3.35
N GLU A 169 5.02 -3.66 3.32
CA GLU A 169 6.08 -4.66 3.21
C GLU A 169 5.80 -5.70 2.10
N PRO A 170 5.63 -5.25 0.84
CA PRO A 170 5.24 -6.15 -0.24
C PRO A 170 6.26 -7.26 -0.51
N THR A 171 7.53 -7.06 -0.15
CA THR A 171 8.61 -8.04 -0.40
C THR A 171 8.99 -8.87 0.84
N ALA A 172 8.32 -8.66 1.98
CA ALA A 172 8.61 -9.42 3.19
C ALA A 172 8.42 -10.93 3.00
N GLY A 173 9.47 -11.72 3.30
CA GLY A 173 9.43 -13.18 3.24
C GLY A 173 9.37 -13.79 1.84
N VAL A 174 9.68 -13.02 0.80
CA VAL A 174 9.72 -13.51 -0.59
C VAL A 174 11.16 -13.67 -1.09
N ASN A 175 11.34 -14.51 -2.09
CA ASN A 175 12.65 -14.73 -2.70
C ASN A 175 13.05 -13.58 -3.66
N PRO A 176 14.35 -13.43 -4.01
CA PRO A 176 14.84 -12.34 -4.85
C PRO A 176 14.14 -12.23 -6.21
N VAL A 177 13.82 -13.36 -6.86
CA VAL A 177 13.12 -13.37 -8.16
C VAL A 177 11.74 -12.72 -8.05
N LEU A 178 11.04 -12.96 -6.95
CA LEU A 178 9.73 -12.37 -6.73
C LEU A 178 9.85 -10.88 -6.38
N ILE A 179 10.91 -10.45 -5.69
CA ILE A 179 11.20 -9.03 -5.45
C ILE A 179 11.32 -8.30 -6.79
N GLU A 180 12.11 -8.83 -7.73
CA GLU A 180 12.25 -8.26 -9.08
C GLU A 180 10.92 -8.22 -9.83
N THR A 181 10.10 -9.28 -9.71
CA THR A 181 8.77 -9.35 -10.30
C THR A 181 7.85 -8.26 -9.72
N MET A 182 7.84 -8.09 -8.40
CA MET A 182 7.07 -7.05 -7.72
C MET A 182 7.54 -5.65 -8.15
N GLU A 183 8.85 -5.41 -8.18
CA GLU A 183 9.44 -4.16 -8.65
C GLU A 183 8.99 -3.84 -10.09
N HIS A 184 9.05 -4.83 -10.98
CA HIS A 184 8.59 -4.70 -12.36
C HIS A 184 7.11 -4.25 -12.43
N HIS A 185 6.22 -4.90 -11.68
CA HIS A 185 4.80 -4.55 -11.66
C HIS A 185 4.55 -3.16 -11.06
N ILE A 186 5.27 -2.76 -10.00
CA ILE A 186 5.17 -1.42 -9.43
C ILE A 186 5.58 -0.38 -10.47
N ARG A 187 6.72 -0.56 -11.15
CA ARG A 187 7.19 0.35 -12.20
C ARG A 187 6.20 0.45 -13.37
N ALA A 188 5.69 -0.69 -13.84
CA ALA A 188 4.71 -0.72 -14.93
C ALA A 188 3.43 0.03 -14.57
N ARG A 189 2.92 -0.15 -13.34
CA ARG A 189 1.74 0.55 -12.85
C ARG A 189 1.97 2.03 -12.58
N HIS A 190 3.14 2.38 -12.08
CA HIS A 190 3.57 3.78 -11.93
C HIS A 190 3.63 4.48 -13.29
N ALA A 191 4.25 3.87 -14.29
CA ALA A 191 4.30 4.40 -15.66
C ALA A 191 2.89 4.58 -16.27
N ALA A 192 1.92 3.76 -15.84
CA ALA A 192 0.50 3.89 -16.21
C ALA A 192 -0.27 4.95 -15.37
N GLY A 193 0.41 5.70 -14.50
CA GLY A 193 -0.15 6.82 -13.72
C GLY A 193 -0.60 6.50 -12.31
N THR A 194 -0.35 5.30 -11.78
CA THR A 194 -0.64 4.97 -10.38
C THR A 194 0.44 5.54 -9.47
N THR A 195 0.04 6.19 -8.38
CA THR A 195 0.92 6.68 -7.31
C THR A 195 1.11 5.60 -6.27
N PHE A 196 2.29 5.54 -5.64
CA PHE A 196 2.57 4.55 -4.61
C PHE A 196 3.10 5.20 -3.32
N LEU A 197 2.68 4.67 -2.18
CA LEU A 197 3.29 4.87 -0.88
C LEU A 197 3.67 3.49 -0.33
N ILE A 198 4.96 3.25 -0.11
CA ILE A 198 5.50 1.91 0.20
C ILE A 198 6.17 1.95 1.56
N VAL A 199 5.77 1.06 2.47
CA VAL A 199 6.55 0.72 3.66
C VAL A 199 7.42 -0.47 3.30
N GLU A 200 8.74 -0.33 3.46
CA GLU A 200 9.72 -1.38 3.16
C GLU A 200 10.89 -1.35 4.14
N HIS A 201 11.51 -2.53 4.31
CA HIS A 201 12.75 -2.72 5.07
C HIS A 201 13.93 -3.05 4.15
N ASP A 202 13.68 -3.47 2.91
CA ASP A 202 14.71 -3.67 1.90
C ASP A 202 15.19 -2.31 1.37
N MET A 203 16.26 -1.79 1.97
CA MET A 203 16.84 -0.51 1.57
C MET A 203 17.34 -0.51 0.13
N ALA A 204 17.80 -1.67 -0.39
CA ALA A 204 18.24 -1.76 -1.78
C ALA A 204 17.06 -1.55 -2.75
N LEU A 205 15.89 -2.11 -2.44
CA LEU A 205 14.67 -1.86 -3.20
C LEU A 205 14.22 -0.41 -3.08
N VAL A 206 14.19 0.15 -1.87
CA VAL A 206 13.82 1.55 -1.62
C VAL A 206 14.67 2.49 -2.46
N MET A 207 16.01 2.32 -2.44
CA MET A 207 16.94 3.16 -3.19
C MET A 207 16.77 3.08 -4.71
N ARG A 208 16.39 1.91 -5.24
CA ARG A 208 16.18 1.73 -6.68
C ARG A 208 14.82 2.21 -7.16
N LEU A 209 13.81 2.18 -6.28
CA LEU A 209 12.41 2.31 -6.70
C LEU A 209 11.76 3.62 -6.27
N CYS A 210 12.10 4.12 -5.08
CA CYS A 210 11.34 5.18 -4.42
C CYS A 210 12.04 6.54 -4.49
N SER A 211 11.27 7.59 -4.76
CA SER A 211 11.66 8.99 -4.59
C SER A 211 10.38 9.84 -4.51
N PRO A 212 10.18 10.61 -3.40
CA PRO A 212 11.04 10.76 -2.23
C PRO A 212 10.95 9.61 -1.23
N VAL A 213 11.82 9.65 -0.22
CA VAL A 213 11.80 8.79 0.97
C VAL A 213 11.48 9.62 2.20
N VAL A 214 10.49 9.21 2.98
CA VAL A 214 10.13 9.78 4.29
C VAL A 214 10.63 8.84 5.38
N VAL A 215 11.43 9.35 6.30
CA VAL A 215 11.99 8.57 7.42
C VAL A 215 11.23 8.90 8.68
N LEU A 216 10.64 7.89 9.31
CA LEU A 216 9.99 7.99 10.61
C LEU A 216 10.90 7.49 11.73
N ASP A 217 10.99 8.26 12.81
CA ASP A 217 11.47 7.80 14.09
C ASP A 217 10.51 8.21 15.21
N ARG A 218 10.22 7.31 16.16
CA ARG A 218 9.35 7.55 17.33
C ARG A 218 8.03 8.27 17.01
N GLY A 219 7.42 7.91 15.89
CA GLY A 219 6.11 8.43 15.47
C GLY A 219 6.14 9.74 14.69
N ALA A 220 7.30 10.35 14.48
CA ALA A 220 7.46 11.61 13.74
C ALA A 220 8.40 11.46 12.54
N PRO A 221 8.19 12.19 11.43
CA PRO A 221 9.15 12.25 10.35
C PRO A 221 10.37 13.06 10.77
N ILE A 222 11.56 12.46 10.63
CA ILE A 222 12.85 13.09 10.93
C ILE A 222 13.52 13.63 9.67
N MET A 223 13.25 13.03 8.51
CA MET A 223 13.77 13.47 7.22
C MET A 223 12.82 13.12 6.08
N THR A 224 12.82 13.94 5.03
CA THR A 224 12.18 13.66 3.74
C THR A 224 13.07 14.16 2.62
N GLY A 225 13.43 13.31 1.68
CA GLY A 225 14.32 13.70 0.57
C GLY A 225 14.56 12.57 -0.41
N PRO A 226 15.43 12.82 -1.41
CA PRO A 226 15.89 11.78 -2.32
C PRO A 226 16.62 10.66 -1.58
N PRO A 227 16.56 9.41 -2.08
CA PRO A 227 17.19 8.25 -1.43
C PRO A 227 18.65 8.46 -1.07
N ALA A 228 19.44 9.07 -1.98
CA ALA A 228 20.88 9.30 -1.78
C ALA A 228 21.19 10.25 -0.60
N GLU A 229 20.34 11.25 -0.37
CA GLU A 229 20.48 12.17 0.76
C GLU A 229 20.09 11.48 2.07
N VAL A 230 18.98 10.74 2.05
CA VAL A 230 18.48 9.98 3.21
C VAL A 230 19.51 8.97 3.73
N GLN A 231 20.22 8.30 2.82
CA GLN A 231 21.23 7.29 3.18
C GLN A 231 22.44 7.88 3.92
N GLN A 232 22.74 9.16 3.69
CA GLN A 232 23.91 9.82 4.25
C GLN A 232 23.59 10.73 5.45
N ASP A 233 22.29 10.91 5.74
CA ASP A 233 21.85 11.81 6.80
C ASP A 233 22.21 11.27 8.19
N PRO A 234 22.93 12.04 9.04
CA PRO A 234 23.35 11.59 10.38
C PRO A 234 22.19 11.24 11.30
N LEU A 235 21.05 11.95 11.22
CA LEU A 235 19.86 11.65 12.04
C LEU A 235 19.25 10.32 11.66
N VAL A 236 19.24 10.00 10.35
CA VAL A 236 18.76 8.72 9.84
C VAL A 236 19.66 7.59 10.30
N LEU A 237 20.99 7.76 10.18
CA LEU A 237 21.96 6.76 10.63
C LEU A 237 21.85 6.50 12.14
N ASP A 238 21.71 7.56 12.95
CA ASP A 238 21.55 7.44 14.40
C ASP A 238 20.26 6.70 14.77
N ALA A 239 19.14 7.01 14.11
CA ALA A 239 17.86 6.34 14.32
C ALA A 239 17.92 4.83 14.05
N TYR A 240 18.71 4.39 13.09
CA TYR A 240 18.87 2.96 12.77
C TYR A 240 19.95 2.25 13.61
N LEU A 241 20.98 2.97 14.08
CA LEU A 241 22.09 2.41 14.87
C LEU A 241 21.83 2.50 16.38
N GLY A 242 20.99 3.44 16.82
CA GLY A 242 20.62 3.64 18.22
C GLY A 242 19.38 2.85 18.67
N ALA A 243 18.83 1.99 17.78
CA ALA A 243 17.61 1.21 18.04
C ALA A 243 17.91 -0.20 18.55
#